data_57a5f9653ada583b3ea5c9aa941f5b64
#
_entry.id   57a5f9653ada583b3ea5c9aa941f5b64
#
_cell.length_a   1.000
_cell.length_b   1.000
_cell.length_c   1.000
_cell.angle_alpha   90.00
_cell.angle_beta   90.00
_cell.angle_gamma   90.00
#
_symmetry.space_group_name_H-M   'P 1'
#
loop_
_entity.id
_entity.type
_entity.pdbx_description
1 polymer ?
#
loop_
_entity_poly.entity_id
_entity_poly.type
_entity_poly.pdbx_seq_one_letter_code
_entity_poly.pdbx_strand_id
1 'polypeptide(L)'
;QASTNVVYQAHHVSRTKRGQVVGTRGGFRGCTVWLTGLSGAGKTTIGFALEEYLVAHGIPCYSLDGDNVRHGLNKNLGFSAQDREENIRRIAEVARLFADAGLVCITSFISPFTKDRRNARKIHEAAGLPFFEIFVDAPLNICESRDVKGLYKKARAGEIKGFTGIDSEYEKPEAPELVLKTNIASVSECIQQVVELLQAQNIVPQGSVKDVLELFVPEDKLSSVRAEAEKLPAVEITKLDLQWVQVLSEGWATPLKGFMREAEYLQVLHFGTLNNGMDPLCPPLLLPMVSPMMFPSSEKGSSSYDGVEPHTFQRRLEEGEGGACCLLCIEGVCNSQMVMESGDWLVGGDLEVLEKIKWNDGLDQYRLTPLALKQKFREMNADAVFAFQLRNPVHNGHALLMQDTRRQLLERGYKNPVLLLHPLGGWTKDDDVPLEWRMKQHAAVLEEQVLDPKSTIVAIFPSPMLYAGPTEVQWHCRARMVAGANFYIVGRDPAGMPHPDTKQDLYEPTHGGKVLSMAPGLTSVEIIPFRVAAYNKLKRAMDFYDPKRHDDFDFISGTRMRKLAREGENPPDGFMAPKAWKVLTTYYQSLEKKN
;
A
#
# COMPACT_ATOMS: atom_id res chain seq x y z
N GLN A 1 -26.54 -42.52 12.89
CA GLN A 1 -27.31 -42.99 11.74
C GLN A 1 -27.40 -41.86 10.71
N ALA A 2 -26.97 -42.12 9.47
CA ALA A 2 -27.20 -41.18 8.39
C ALA A 2 -28.71 -41.02 8.18
N SER A 3 -29.19 -39.79 8.05
CA SER A 3 -30.59 -39.52 7.76
C SER A 3 -30.96 -40.13 6.40
N THR A 4 -31.93 -41.00 6.34
CA THR A 4 -32.39 -41.68 5.11
C THR A 4 -33.28 -40.81 4.23
N ASN A 5 -33.70 -39.64 4.75
CA ASN A 5 -34.65 -38.73 4.09
C ASN A 5 -33.97 -37.46 3.51
N VAL A 6 -32.64 -37.44 3.42
CA VAL A 6 -31.89 -36.27 2.92
C VAL A 6 -31.21 -36.65 1.62
N VAL A 7 -31.47 -35.86 0.58
CA VAL A 7 -30.82 -35.97 -0.74
C VAL A 7 -29.99 -34.73 -0.98
N TYR A 8 -28.75 -34.93 -1.40
CA TYR A 8 -27.86 -33.82 -1.74
C TYR A 8 -28.43 -33.02 -2.91
N GLN A 9 -28.51 -31.70 -2.73
CA GLN A 9 -28.96 -30.77 -3.76
C GLN A 9 -27.73 -30.17 -4.46
N ALA A 10 -27.60 -30.39 -5.76
CA ALA A 10 -26.49 -29.87 -6.53
C ALA A 10 -26.63 -28.36 -6.74
N HIS A 11 -25.51 -27.65 -6.61
CA HIS A 11 -25.45 -26.22 -6.91
C HIS A 11 -25.51 -25.98 -8.43
N HIS A 12 -26.25 -24.95 -8.86
CA HIS A 12 -26.29 -24.50 -10.26
C HIS A 12 -25.15 -23.53 -10.61
N VAL A 13 -24.47 -22.97 -9.60
CA VAL A 13 -23.34 -22.04 -9.79
C VAL A 13 -22.03 -22.82 -9.74
N SER A 14 -21.24 -22.71 -10.81
CA SER A 14 -19.91 -23.35 -10.87
C SER A 14 -18.89 -22.62 -9.97
N ARG A 15 -17.84 -23.33 -9.55
CA ARG A 15 -16.71 -22.75 -8.82
C ARG A 15 -16.02 -21.64 -9.61
N THR A 16 -15.91 -21.79 -10.92
CA THR A 16 -15.35 -20.74 -11.80
C THR A 16 -16.14 -19.45 -11.70
N LYS A 17 -17.49 -19.52 -11.74
CA LYS A 17 -18.34 -18.35 -11.55
C LYS A 17 -18.22 -17.73 -10.16
N ARG A 18 -18.15 -18.54 -9.10
CA ARG A 18 -17.92 -18.05 -7.74
C ARG A 18 -16.58 -17.33 -7.66
N GLY A 19 -15.51 -17.92 -8.20
CA GLY A 19 -14.19 -17.30 -8.26
C GLY A 19 -14.22 -15.93 -8.93
N GLN A 20 -14.92 -15.78 -10.06
CA GLN A 20 -15.07 -14.50 -10.75
C GLN A 20 -15.77 -13.44 -9.89
N VAL A 21 -16.82 -13.79 -9.17
CA VAL A 21 -17.58 -12.87 -8.31
C VAL A 21 -16.77 -12.46 -7.08
N VAL A 22 -16.02 -13.39 -6.47
CA VAL A 22 -15.15 -13.08 -5.31
C VAL A 22 -13.87 -12.32 -5.71
N GLY A 23 -13.70 -11.96 -6.98
CA GLY A 23 -12.55 -11.19 -7.44
C GLY A 23 -11.33 -12.02 -7.82
N THR A 24 -11.43 -13.35 -7.86
CA THR A 24 -10.36 -14.23 -8.31
C THR A 24 -10.38 -14.40 -9.83
N ARG A 25 -10.17 -13.32 -10.56
CA ARG A 25 -10.23 -13.32 -12.05
C ARG A 25 -9.24 -14.27 -12.71
N GLY A 26 -8.17 -14.65 -12.02
CA GLY A 26 -7.20 -15.67 -12.45
C GLY A 26 -7.66 -17.11 -12.24
N GLY A 27 -8.90 -17.36 -11.86
CA GLY A 27 -9.48 -18.68 -11.63
C GLY A 27 -9.91 -18.94 -10.19
N PHE A 28 -10.46 -20.13 -9.97
CA PHE A 28 -10.88 -20.57 -8.64
C PHE A 28 -9.66 -20.86 -7.75
N ARG A 29 -9.63 -20.29 -6.54
CA ARG A 29 -8.51 -20.38 -5.58
C ARG A 29 -8.89 -20.90 -4.21
N GLY A 30 -10.09 -21.44 -4.08
CA GLY A 30 -10.58 -21.97 -2.81
C GLY A 30 -9.75 -23.16 -2.34
N CYS A 31 -9.25 -23.09 -1.10
CA CYS A 31 -8.50 -24.16 -0.46
C CYS A 31 -8.60 -24.04 1.07
N THR A 32 -8.10 -25.04 1.78
CA THR A 32 -7.93 -24.99 3.23
C THR A 32 -6.45 -25.10 3.60
N VAL A 33 -5.99 -24.12 4.39
CA VAL A 33 -4.67 -24.12 5.05
C VAL A 33 -4.91 -24.56 6.51
N TRP A 34 -4.51 -25.78 6.83
CA TRP A 34 -4.77 -26.41 8.12
C TRP A 34 -3.53 -26.33 9.01
N LEU A 35 -3.52 -25.38 9.97
CA LEU A 35 -2.44 -25.24 10.94
C LEU A 35 -2.70 -26.15 12.13
N THR A 36 -1.74 -27.04 12.41
CA THR A 36 -1.76 -27.97 13.56
C THR A 36 -0.48 -27.82 14.39
N GLY A 37 -0.55 -28.06 15.69
CA GLY A 37 0.59 -27.94 16.61
C GLY A 37 0.15 -27.73 18.06
N LEU A 38 1.10 -27.77 18.99
CA LEU A 38 0.86 -27.59 20.42
C LEU A 38 0.24 -26.20 20.74
N SER A 39 -0.40 -26.09 21.89
CA SER A 39 -0.76 -24.80 22.45
C SER A 39 0.51 -23.95 22.62
N GLY A 40 0.47 -22.66 22.29
CA GLY A 40 1.66 -21.78 22.34
C GLY A 40 2.69 -21.99 21.21
N ALA A 41 2.44 -22.89 20.26
CA ALA A 41 3.33 -23.07 19.10
C ALA A 41 3.29 -21.89 18.11
N GLY A 42 2.26 -21.02 18.18
CA GLY A 42 2.14 -19.82 17.33
C GLY A 42 1.10 -19.93 16.22
N LYS A 43 0.23 -20.95 16.21
CA LYS A 43 -0.80 -21.16 15.16
C LYS A 43 -1.67 -19.93 14.92
N THR A 44 -2.27 -19.36 15.96
CA THR A 44 -3.14 -18.18 15.86
C THR A 44 -2.39 -16.98 15.31
N THR A 45 -1.16 -16.76 15.76
CA THR A 45 -0.30 -15.65 15.28
C THR A 45 0.00 -15.80 13.78
N ILE A 46 0.39 -17.01 13.36
CA ILE A 46 0.65 -17.30 11.95
C ILE A 46 -0.64 -17.23 11.13
N GLY A 47 -1.75 -17.78 11.64
CA GLY A 47 -3.03 -17.76 10.94
C GLY A 47 -3.54 -16.35 10.66
N PHE A 48 -3.52 -15.46 11.64
CA PHE A 48 -3.97 -14.08 11.46
C PHE A 48 -2.99 -13.25 10.63
N ALA A 49 -1.69 -13.45 10.78
CA ALA A 49 -0.71 -12.78 9.93
C ALA A 49 -0.80 -13.23 8.45
N LEU A 50 -1.10 -14.52 8.21
CA LEU A 50 -1.39 -15.01 6.87
C LEU A 50 -2.67 -14.41 6.29
N GLU A 51 -3.73 -14.31 7.09
CA GLU A 51 -4.98 -13.66 6.69
C GLU A 51 -4.75 -12.20 6.32
N GLU A 52 -4.05 -11.45 7.15
CA GLU A 52 -3.66 -10.06 6.87
C GLU A 52 -2.86 -9.98 5.56
N TYR A 53 -1.89 -10.88 5.38
CA TYR A 53 -1.12 -10.95 4.14
C TYR A 53 -2.01 -11.19 2.92
N LEU A 54 -2.88 -12.19 2.94
CA LEU A 54 -3.72 -12.56 1.80
C LEU A 54 -4.74 -11.46 1.46
N VAL A 55 -5.39 -10.86 2.47
CA VAL A 55 -6.31 -9.73 2.29
C VAL A 55 -5.59 -8.54 1.67
N ALA A 56 -4.39 -8.22 2.15
CA ALA A 56 -3.56 -7.17 1.59
C ALA A 56 -3.17 -7.41 0.12
N HIS A 57 -3.23 -8.66 -0.36
CA HIS A 57 -2.99 -9.03 -1.76
C HIS A 57 -4.28 -9.25 -2.57
N GLY A 58 -5.43 -8.86 -2.02
CA GLY A 58 -6.72 -9.03 -2.68
C GLY A 58 -7.17 -10.48 -2.81
N ILE A 59 -6.65 -11.39 -1.98
CA ILE A 59 -7.03 -12.80 -1.98
C ILE A 59 -8.09 -13.01 -0.90
N PRO A 60 -9.32 -13.41 -1.27
CA PRO A 60 -10.38 -13.66 -0.31
C PRO A 60 -10.00 -14.80 0.62
N CYS A 61 -10.02 -14.57 1.92
CA CYS A 61 -9.69 -15.57 2.92
C CYS A 61 -10.49 -15.35 4.21
N TYR A 62 -10.49 -16.36 5.08
CA TYR A 62 -11.10 -16.26 6.39
C TYR A 62 -10.39 -17.21 7.37
N SER A 63 -10.11 -16.72 8.58
CA SER A 63 -9.48 -17.50 9.64
C SER A 63 -10.49 -18.09 10.61
N LEU A 64 -10.42 -19.40 10.84
CA LEU A 64 -11.14 -20.13 11.87
C LEU A 64 -10.16 -20.47 13.01
N ASP A 65 -10.29 -19.79 14.13
CA ASP A 65 -9.47 -20.02 15.32
C ASP A 65 -10.18 -20.91 16.34
N GLY A 66 -9.42 -21.81 16.98
CA GLY A 66 -9.96 -22.80 17.90
C GLY A 66 -10.67 -22.23 19.11
N ASP A 67 -10.22 -21.11 19.65
CA ASP A 67 -10.89 -20.45 20.76
C ASP A 67 -12.15 -19.72 20.29
N ASN A 68 -12.06 -19.01 19.17
CA ASN A 68 -13.17 -18.20 18.65
C ASN A 68 -14.39 -19.04 18.31
N VAL A 69 -14.21 -20.20 17.67
CA VAL A 69 -15.35 -21.07 17.32
C VAL A 69 -16.04 -21.70 18.53
N ARG A 70 -15.35 -21.80 19.65
CA ARG A 70 -15.93 -22.29 20.92
C ARG A 70 -16.84 -21.26 21.61
N HIS A 71 -16.81 -20.00 21.21
CA HIS A 71 -17.78 -18.99 21.65
C HIS A 71 -19.10 -19.07 20.87
N GLY A 72 -19.15 -19.77 19.74
CA GLY A 72 -20.33 -19.88 18.86
C GLY A 72 -20.58 -21.31 18.41
N LEU A 73 -20.06 -21.65 17.24
CA LEU A 73 -20.33 -22.92 16.53
C LEU A 73 -20.13 -24.16 17.42
N ASN A 74 -19.09 -24.21 18.23
CA ASN A 74 -18.69 -25.35 19.05
C ASN A 74 -18.82 -25.09 20.55
N LYS A 75 -19.67 -24.13 20.96
CA LYS A 75 -19.88 -23.79 22.38
C LYS A 75 -20.38 -24.93 23.27
N ASN A 76 -21.00 -25.93 22.65
CA ASN A 76 -21.55 -27.11 23.34
C ASN A 76 -20.56 -28.26 23.46
N LEU A 77 -19.33 -28.13 22.94
CA LEU A 77 -18.31 -29.19 22.98
C LEU A 77 -17.30 -28.93 24.08
N GLY A 78 -16.97 -29.99 24.85
CA GLY A 78 -15.92 -30.00 25.85
C GLY A 78 -14.56 -30.43 25.27
N PHE A 79 -13.76 -31.10 26.14
CA PHE A 79 -12.40 -31.54 25.80
C PHE A 79 -12.24 -33.06 25.90
N SER A 80 -13.34 -33.84 26.01
CA SER A 80 -13.30 -35.30 25.87
C SER A 80 -12.77 -35.70 24.48
N ALA A 81 -12.26 -36.90 24.32
CA ALA A 81 -11.79 -37.40 23.02
C ALA A 81 -12.89 -37.30 21.95
N GLN A 82 -14.12 -37.62 22.32
CA GLN A 82 -15.28 -37.55 21.44
C GLN A 82 -15.63 -36.09 21.05
N ASP A 83 -15.60 -35.16 22.01
CA ASP A 83 -15.83 -33.74 21.74
C ASP A 83 -14.74 -33.15 20.84
N ARG A 84 -13.49 -33.55 21.02
CA ARG A 84 -12.37 -33.13 20.16
C ARG A 84 -12.54 -33.64 18.73
N GLU A 85 -12.89 -34.92 18.55
CA GLU A 85 -13.18 -35.48 17.23
C GLU A 85 -14.32 -34.73 16.53
N GLU A 86 -15.43 -34.47 17.23
CA GLU A 86 -16.57 -33.73 16.69
C GLU A 86 -16.22 -32.25 16.41
N ASN A 87 -15.40 -31.62 17.27
CA ASN A 87 -14.91 -30.28 17.04
C ASN A 87 -14.14 -30.18 15.70
N ILE A 88 -13.20 -31.10 15.47
CA ILE A 88 -12.41 -31.12 14.23
C ILE A 88 -13.29 -31.47 13.02
N ARG A 89 -14.24 -32.39 13.15
CA ARG A 89 -15.17 -32.74 12.09
C ARG A 89 -16.00 -31.52 11.65
N ARG A 90 -16.59 -30.78 12.60
CA ARG A 90 -17.38 -29.56 12.29
C ARG A 90 -16.52 -28.51 11.59
N ILE A 91 -15.31 -28.27 12.06
CA ILE A 91 -14.40 -27.31 11.47
C ILE A 91 -14.00 -27.72 10.06
N ALA A 92 -13.73 -29.00 9.82
CA ALA A 92 -13.40 -29.51 8.49
C ALA A 92 -14.55 -29.29 7.49
N GLU A 93 -15.80 -29.52 7.91
CA GLU A 93 -16.98 -29.27 7.06
C GLU A 93 -17.16 -27.78 6.77
N VAL A 94 -17.00 -26.90 7.77
CA VAL A 94 -17.09 -25.45 7.58
C VAL A 94 -15.96 -24.94 6.68
N ALA A 95 -14.74 -25.39 6.90
CA ALA A 95 -13.58 -25.04 6.06
C ALA A 95 -13.81 -25.46 4.60
N ARG A 96 -14.37 -26.67 4.38
CA ARG A 96 -14.75 -27.13 3.04
C ARG A 96 -15.77 -26.20 2.37
N LEU A 97 -16.76 -25.70 3.11
CA LEU A 97 -17.74 -24.77 2.57
C LEU A 97 -17.13 -23.43 2.17
N PHE A 98 -16.22 -22.89 2.98
CA PHE A 98 -15.47 -21.68 2.62
C PHE A 98 -14.57 -21.90 1.40
N ALA A 99 -13.86 -23.02 1.35
CA ALA A 99 -13.03 -23.37 0.20
C ALA A 99 -13.89 -23.54 -1.07
N ASP A 100 -15.05 -24.20 -0.98
CA ASP A 100 -15.99 -24.35 -2.11
C ASP A 100 -16.57 -23.01 -2.57
N ALA A 101 -16.71 -22.05 -1.66
CA ALA A 101 -17.13 -20.68 -1.99
C ALA A 101 -16.04 -19.87 -2.71
N GLY A 102 -14.78 -20.32 -2.74
CA GLY A 102 -13.67 -19.67 -3.40
C GLY A 102 -12.71 -18.91 -2.47
N LEU A 103 -12.85 -19.10 -1.14
CA LEU A 103 -11.99 -18.47 -0.15
C LEU A 103 -10.84 -19.40 0.24
N VAL A 104 -9.70 -18.80 0.62
CA VAL A 104 -8.65 -19.49 1.36
C VAL A 104 -9.08 -19.57 2.82
N CYS A 105 -9.48 -20.76 3.28
CA CYS A 105 -9.84 -20.97 4.68
C CYS A 105 -8.60 -21.32 5.48
N ILE A 106 -8.28 -20.53 6.50
CA ILE A 106 -7.14 -20.76 7.39
C ILE A 106 -7.69 -21.30 8.70
N THR A 107 -7.25 -22.49 9.13
CA THR A 107 -7.70 -23.08 10.40
C THR A 107 -6.56 -23.18 11.39
N SER A 108 -6.75 -22.70 12.62
CA SER A 108 -5.76 -22.71 13.69
C SER A 108 -6.26 -23.54 14.86
N PHE A 109 -5.95 -24.85 14.83
CA PHE A 109 -6.39 -25.82 15.84
C PHE A 109 -5.22 -26.69 16.28
N ILE A 110 -5.21 -27.12 17.54
CA ILE A 110 -4.22 -28.11 18.01
C ILE A 110 -4.32 -29.37 17.16
N SER A 111 -5.55 -29.89 16.95
CA SER A 111 -5.86 -31.10 16.18
C SER A 111 -4.84 -32.23 16.42
N PRO A 112 -4.77 -32.76 17.65
CA PRO A 112 -3.63 -33.58 18.09
C PRO A 112 -3.57 -34.95 17.47
N PHE A 113 -4.70 -35.48 16.97
CA PHE A 113 -4.80 -36.85 16.50
C PHE A 113 -4.74 -36.95 14.97
N THR A 114 -3.87 -37.80 14.48
CA THR A 114 -3.67 -38.08 13.04
C THR A 114 -4.97 -38.51 12.36
N LYS A 115 -5.78 -39.33 13.05
CA LYS A 115 -7.09 -39.78 12.56
C LYS A 115 -7.99 -38.60 12.18
N ASP A 116 -8.06 -37.58 13.04
CA ASP A 116 -8.95 -36.43 12.85
C ASP A 116 -8.47 -35.56 11.69
N ARG A 117 -7.16 -35.31 11.59
CA ARG A 117 -6.56 -34.55 10.49
C ARG A 117 -6.73 -35.28 9.15
N ARG A 118 -6.53 -36.61 9.12
CA ARG A 118 -6.79 -37.42 7.92
C ARG A 118 -8.26 -37.36 7.50
N ASN A 119 -9.19 -37.36 8.46
CA ASN A 119 -10.61 -37.23 8.16
C ASN A 119 -10.93 -35.83 7.58
N ALA A 120 -10.34 -34.78 8.11
CA ALA A 120 -10.47 -33.42 7.57
C ALA A 120 -9.98 -33.35 6.12
N ARG A 121 -8.82 -33.96 5.82
CA ARG A 121 -8.27 -34.08 4.47
C ARG A 121 -9.26 -34.81 3.53
N LYS A 122 -9.77 -35.99 3.94
CA LYS A 122 -10.72 -36.76 3.14
C LYS A 122 -12.00 -36.01 2.79
N ILE A 123 -12.51 -35.17 3.70
CA ILE A 123 -13.68 -34.31 3.46
C ILE A 123 -13.41 -33.36 2.29
N HIS A 124 -12.21 -32.79 2.22
CA HIS A 124 -11.81 -31.89 1.14
C HIS A 124 -11.53 -32.62 -0.17
N GLU A 125 -10.82 -33.75 -0.11
CA GLU A 125 -10.53 -34.59 -1.27
C GLU A 125 -11.81 -35.10 -1.94
N ALA A 126 -12.79 -35.56 -1.15
CA ALA A 126 -14.09 -35.99 -1.66
C ALA A 126 -14.85 -34.86 -2.38
N ALA A 127 -14.58 -33.60 -2.03
CA ALA A 127 -15.13 -32.43 -2.68
C ALA A 127 -14.23 -31.90 -3.82
N GLY A 128 -13.07 -32.51 -4.08
CA GLY A 128 -12.10 -32.02 -5.07
C GLY A 128 -11.52 -30.65 -4.73
N LEU A 129 -11.26 -30.40 -3.44
CA LEU A 129 -10.74 -29.14 -2.93
C LEU A 129 -9.32 -29.35 -2.35
N PRO A 130 -8.37 -28.43 -2.61
CA PRO A 130 -7.05 -28.50 -2.04
C PRO A 130 -7.06 -28.38 -0.50
N PHE A 131 -6.24 -29.16 0.16
CA PHE A 131 -6.05 -29.18 1.61
C PHE A 131 -4.55 -29.24 1.91
N PHE A 132 -4.04 -28.24 2.63
CA PHE A 132 -2.63 -28.13 2.99
C PHE A 132 -2.49 -28.24 4.50
N GLU A 133 -1.90 -29.35 4.96
CA GLU A 133 -1.57 -29.56 6.36
C GLU A 133 -0.22 -28.91 6.68
N ILE A 134 -0.23 -27.93 7.57
CA ILE A 134 0.96 -27.20 7.98
C ILE A 134 1.22 -27.46 9.45
N PHE A 135 2.36 -28.09 9.74
CA PHE A 135 2.80 -28.36 11.09
C PHE A 135 3.54 -27.15 11.66
N VAL A 136 2.92 -26.50 12.63
CA VAL A 136 3.52 -25.39 13.40
C VAL A 136 4.31 -26.03 14.54
N ASP A 137 5.60 -26.26 14.30
CA ASP A 137 6.49 -26.99 15.18
C ASP A 137 7.29 -26.04 16.09
N ALA A 138 7.03 -26.16 17.38
CA ALA A 138 7.84 -25.55 18.42
C ALA A 138 8.05 -26.59 19.54
N PRO A 139 9.26 -26.71 20.11
CA PRO A 139 9.52 -27.59 21.24
C PRO A 139 8.60 -27.29 22.43
N LEU A 140 8.22 -28.33 23.17
CA LEU A 140 7.30 -28.18 24.31
C LEU A 140 7.77 -27.15 25.34
N ASN A 141 9.05 -27.13 25.66
CA ASN A 141 9.63 -26.15 26.60
C ASN A 141 9.47 -24.71 26.10
N ILE A 142 9.53 -24.47 24.78
CA ILE A 142 9.29 -23.16 24.20
C ILE A 142 7.80 -22.79 24.27
N CYS A 143 6.90 -23.76 23.99
CA CYS A 143 5.46 -23.55 24.14
C CYS A 143 5.10 -23.23 25.59
N GLU A 144 5.67 -23.95 26.56
CA GLU A 144 5.50 -23.70 28.00
C GLU A 144 6.03 -22.31 28.42
N SER A 145 7.18 -21.90 27.90
CA SER A 145 7.76 -20.59 28.20
C SER A 145 6.90 -19.41 27.66
N ARG A 146 6.21 -19.63 26.54
CA ARG A 146 5.30 -18.65 25.94
C ARG A 146 3.98 -18.54 26.70
N ASP A 147 3.45 -19.62 27.19
CA ASP A 147 2.18 -19.85 27.96
C ASP A 147 1.29 -18.60 28.17
N VAL A 148 0.94 -17.93 27.08
CA VAL A 148 0.22 -16.63 27.08
C VAL A 148 -1.10 -16.69 27.85
N LYS A 149 -1.72 -17.88 27.91
CA LYS A 149 -3.01 -18.11 28.57
C LYS A 149 -2.88 -18.74 29.96
N GLY A 150 -1.68 -19.03 30.42
CA GLY A 150 -1.42 -19.72 31.69
C GLY A 150 -1.91 -21.18 31.76
N LEU A 151 -2.20 -21.78 30.58
CA LEU A 151 -2.78 -23.12 30.52
C LEU A 151 -1.78 -24.23 30.88
N TYR A 152 -0.51 -24.08 30.48
CA TYR A 152 0.54 -25.02 30.87
C TYR A 152 0.79 -25.01 32.38
N LYS A 153 0.80 -23.83 32.99
CA LYS A 153 0.94 -23.68 34.42
C LYS A 153 -0.19 -24.40 35.15
N LYS A 154 -1.44 -24.26 34.69
CA LYS A 154 -2.61 -24.95 35.26
C LYS A 154 -2.57 -26.46 35.02
N ALA A 155 -2.13 -26.92 33.86
CA ALA A 155 -1.99 -28.33 33.56
C ALA A 155 -0.90 -28.98 34.42
N ARG A 156 0.25 -28.32 34.60
CA ARG A 156 1.32 -28.78 35.52
C ARG A 156 0.89 -28.82 36.98
N ALA A 157 0.02 -27.90 37.37
CA ALA A 157 -0.58 -27.91 38.71
C ALA A 157 -1.70 -28.96 38.91
N GLY A 158 -2.07 -29.70 37.85
CA GLY A 158 -3.15 -30.69 37.87
C GLY A 158 -4.56 -30.13 37.84
N GLU A 159 -4.70 -28.82 37.66
CA GLU A 159 -6.00 -28.13 37.57
C GLU A 159 -6.73 -28.45 36.24
N ILE A 160 -5.96 -28.71 35.15
CA ILE A 160 -6.47 -29.11 33.86
C ILE A 160 -5.95 -30.53 33.58
N LYS A 161 -6.87 -31.46 33.28
CA LYS A 161 -6.53 -32.83 32.87
C LYS A 161 -6.72 -33.02 31.36
N GLY A 162 -5.98 -33.97 30.77
CA GLY A 162 -6.05 -34.27 29.34
C GLY A 162 -5.47 -33.16 28.47
N PHE A 163 -4.52 -32.38 29.00
CA PHE A 163 -3.90 -31.29 28.27
C PHE A 163 -2.83 -31.80 27.29
N THR A 164 -3.00 -31.45 26.01
CA THR A 164 -2.11 -31.91 24.93
C THR A 164 -0.68 -31.45 25.14
N GLY A 165 0.26 -32.39 25.13
CA GLY A 165 1.68 -32.17 25.38
C GLY A 165 2.10 -32.35 26.84
N ILE A 166 1.17 -32.48 27.81
CA ILE A 166 1.45 -32.74 29.22
C ILE A 166 1.00 -34.14 29.62
N ASP A 167 -0.29 -34.38 29.65
CA ASP A 167 -0.89 -35.67 30.00
C ASP A 167 -1.77 -36.27 28.89
N SER A 168 -1.79 -35.63 27.73
CA SER A 168 -2.36 -36.14 26.47
C SER A 168 -1.35 -35.98 25.34
N GLU A 169 -1.23 -36.99 24.51
CA GLU A 169 -0.26 -37.02 23.40
C GLU A 169 -0.66 -36.08 22.27
N TYR A 170 0.36 -35.53 21.58
CA TYR A 170 0.24 -34.88 20.30
C TYR A 170 0.93 -35.75 19.23
N GLU A 171 0.14 -36.32 18.34
CA GLU A 171 0.61 -37.11 17.22
C GLU A 171 1.11 -36.17 16.10
N LYS A 172 2.44 -36.08 15.94
CA LYS A 172 3.03 -35.22 14.89
C LYS A 172 2.60 -35.67 13.51
N PRO A 173 2.34 -34.72 12.59
CA PRO A 173 2.06 -35.07 11.19
C PRO A 173 3.22 -35.85 10.57
N GLU A 174 2.92 -36.94 9.87
CA GLU A 174 3.91 -37.78 9.20
C GLU A 174 4.43 -37.17 7.90
N ALA A 175 3.54 -36.52 7.13
CA ALA A 175 3.83 -35.92 5.83
C ALA A 175 3.02 -34.65 5.62
N PRO A 176 3.28 -33.60 6.41
CA PRO A 176 2.64 -32.30 6.19
C PRO A 176 3.19 -31.64 4.92
N GLU A 177 2.41 -30.83 4.24
CA GLU A 177 2.86 -30.05 3.08
C GLU A 177 3.94 -29.02 3.47
N LEU A 178 3.95 -28.57 4.74
CA LEU A 178 4.95 -27.64 5.25
C LEU A 178 5.15 -27.81 6.76
N VAL A 179 6.38 -27.59 7.22
CA VAL A 179 6.75 -27.52 8.63
C VAL A 179 7.31 -26.13 8.95
N LEU A 180 6.68 -25.41 9.87
CA LEU A 180 7.11 -24.09 10.33
C LEU A 180 7.80 -24.20 11.70
N LYS A 181 9.08 -23.84 11.76
CA LYS A 181 9.89 -23.85 12.98
C LYS A 181 9.80 -22.50 13.72
N THR A 182 8.71 -22.27 14.45
CA THR A 182 8.42 -20.98 15.08
C THR A 182 9.30 -20.62 16.29
N ASN A 183 10.17 -21.51 16.69
CA ASN A 183 11.20 -21.24 17.71
C ASN A 183 12.45 -20.57 17.15
N ILE A 184 12.68 -20.64 15.84
CA ILE A 184 13.86 -20.10 15.16
C ILE A 184 13.51 -19.13 14.04
N ALA A 185 12.37 -19.32 13.35
CA ALA A 185 11.91 -18.44 12.28
C ALA A 185 10.97 -17.34 12.83
N SER A 186 11.11 -16.15 12.31
CA SER A 186 10.19 -15.04 12.56
C SER A 186 8.80 -15.30 11.94
N VAL A 187 7.80 -14.55 12.37
CA VAL A 187 6.45 -14.62 11.78
C VAL A 187 6.51 -14.31 10.28
N SER A 188 7.29 -13.31 9.87
CA SER A 188 7.44 -12.93 8.47
C SER A 188 8.04 -14.04 7.61
N GLU A 189 9.08 -14.72 8.10
CA GLU A 189 9.69 -15.86 7.42
C GLU A 189 8.73 -17.05 7.32
N CYS A 190 7.95 -17.30 8.38
CA CYS A 190 6.93 -18.34 8.36
C CYS A 190 5.83 -18.05 7.30
N ILE A 191 5.35 -16.80 7.24
CA ILE A 191 4.37 -16.38 6.24
C ILE A 191 4.93 -16.53 4.83
N GLN A 192 6.18 -16.14 4.60
CA GLN A 192 6.82 -16.28 3.30
C GLN A 192 6.85 -17.74 2.83
N GLN A 193 7.19 -18.70 3.71
CA GLN A 193 7.17 -20.12 3.39
C GLN A 193 5.77 -20.63 3.02
N VAL A 194 4.72 -20.17 3.73
CA VAL A 194 3.33 -20.54 3.39
C VAL A 194 2.92 -19.95 2.05
N VAL A 195 3.29 -18.71 1.78
CA VAL A 195 3.00 -18.04 0.51
C VAL A 195 3.69 -18.76 -0.66
N GLU A 196 4.94 -19.15 -0.51
CA GLU A 196 5.67 -19.93 -1.51
C GLU A 196 4.98 -21.28 -1.81
N LEU A 197 4.50 -21.98 -0.77
CA LEU A 197 3.68 -23.18 -0.95
C LEU A 197 2.41 -22.88 -1.76
N LEU A 198 1.67 -21.83 -1.40
CA LEU A 198 0.44 -21.46 -2.08
C LEU A 198 0.67 -20.96 -3.52
N GLN A 199 1.81 -20.33 -3.80
CA GLN A 199 2.25 -19.97 -5.15
C GLN A 199 2.59 -21.21 -5.99
N ALA A 200 3.33 -22.15 -5.43
CA ALA A 200 3.64 -23.42 -6.11
C ALA A 200 2.38 -24.21 -6.46
N GLN A 201 1.30 -24.04 -5.71
CA GLN A 201 0.00 -24.66 -5.93
C GLN A 201 -0.98 -23.80 -6.74
N ASN A 202 -0.52 -22.69 -7.30
CA ASN A 202 -1.32 -21.72 -8.07
C ASN A 202 -2.54 -21.13 -7.30
N ILE A 203 -2.53 -21.15 -5.98
CA ILE A 203 -3.53 -20.52 -5.13
C ILE A 203 -3.24 -19.01 -5.05
N VAL A 204 -1.99 -18.64 -4.80
CA VAL A 204 -1.51 -17.27 -4.86
C VAL A 204 -0.80 -17.08 -6.20
N PRO A 205 -1.08 -16.01 -6.97
CA PRO A 205 -0.40 -15.76 -8.23
C PRO A 205 1.12 -15.62 -8.03
N GLN A 206 1.90 -16.22 -8.92
CA GLN A 206 3.33 -15.94 -8.99
C GLN A 206 3.51 -14.50 -9.47
N GLY A 207 4.34 -13.73 -8.73
CA GLY A 207 4.54 -12.32 -9.03
C GLY A 207 3.40 -11.40 -8.55
N SER A 208 2.56 -11.86 -7.63
CA SER A 208 1.64 -10.97 -6.92
C SER A 208 2.47 -9.91 -6.17
N VAL A 209 2.36 -8.73 -6.65
CA VAL A 209 3.10 -7.51 -6.49
C VAL A 209 3.35 -7.14 -5.03
N LYS A 210 4.39 -7.68 -4.43
CA LYS A 210 4.95 -7.11 -3.19
C LYS A 210 6.43 -6.81 -3.26
N ASP A 211 7.12 -7.35 -4.21
CA ASP A 211 8.48 -6.95 -4.44
C ASP A 211 8.49 -5.71 -5.32
N VAL A 212 9.07 -4.65 -4.78
CA VAL A 212 9.30 -3.44 -5.55
C VAL A 212 10.13 -3.81 -6.77
N LEU A 213 9.60 -3.54 -7.96
CA LEU A 213 10.26 -3.82 -9.21
C LEU A 213 11.12 -2.62 -9.61
N GLU A 214 12.39 -2.63 -9.25
CA GLU A 214 13.36 -1.70 -9.81
C GLU A 214 13.78 -2.14 -11.24
N LEU A 215 13.89 -1.19 -12.16
CA LEU A 215 14.17 -1.47 -13.57
C LEU A 215 15.64 -1.24 -13.94
N PHE A 216 16.53 -1.26 -12.96
CA PHE A 216 17.97 -1.13 -13.20
C PHE A 216 18.55 -2.42 -13.76
N VAL A 217 19.35 -2.26 -14.80
CA VAL A 217 20.08 -3.40 -15.39
C VAL A 217 21.06 -3.96 -14.36
N PRO A 218 21.06 -5.29 -14.11
CA PRO A 218 22.04 -5.92 -13.23
C PRO A 218 23.49 -5.65 -13.66
N GLU A 219 24.38 -5.51 -12.68
CA GLU A 219 25.76 -5.08 -12.91
C GLU A 219 26.52 -6.01 -13.87
N ASP A 220 26.25 -7.33 -13.80
CA ASP A 220 26.83 -8.34 -14.69
C ASP A 220 26.40 -8.21 -16.15
N LYS A 221 25.27 -7.58 -16.44
CA LYS A 221 24.72 -7.35 -17.79
C LYS A 221 24.94 -5.92 -18.29
N LEU A 222 25.35 -5.01 -17.43
CA LEU A 222 25.39 -3.58 -17.73
C LEU A 222 26.23 -3.24 -18.98
N SER A 223 27.39 -3.86 -19.15
CA SER A 223 28.27 -3.62 -20.29
C SER A 223 27.65 -4.10 -21.61
N SER A 224 26.99 -5.26 -21.63
CA SER A 224 26.35 -5.79 -22.84
C SER A 224 25.13 -4.95 -23.24
N VAL A 225 24.27 -4.62 -22.29
CA VAL A 225 23.06 -3.81 -22.55
C VAL A 225 23.44 -2.39 -22.99
N ARG A 226 24.50 -1.79 -22.39
CA ARG A 226 25.02 -0.49 -22.83
C ARG A 226 25.50 -0.53 -24.29
N ALA A 227 26.26 -1.55 -24.67
CA ALA A 227 26.75 -1.71 -26.03
C ALA A 227 25.61 -1.97 -27.07
N GLU A 228 24.51 -2.56 -26.63
CA GLU A 228 23.30 -2.69 -27.45
C GLU A 228 22.57 -1.36 -27.57
N ALA A 229 22.39 -0.64 -26.48
CA ALA A 229 21.72 0.67 -26.43
C ALA A 229 22.41 1.71 -27.33
N GLU A 230 23.75 1.71 -27.41
CA GLU A 230 24.51 2.62 -28.28
C GLU A 230 24.24 2.44 -29.77
N LYS A 231 23.67 1.31 -30.16
CA LYS A 231 23.29 1.01 -31.56
C LYS A 231 21.86 1.40 -31.90
N LEU A 232 21.05 1.71 -30.88
CA LEU A 232 19.66 2.07 -31.03
C LEU A 232 19.52 3.56 -31.35
N PRO A 233 18.42 3.95 -32.02
CA PRO A 233 18.10 5.36 -32.21
C PRO A 233 17.96 6.07 -30.86
N ALA A 234 18.53 7.26 -30.74
CA ALA A 234 18.42 8.08 -29.56
C ALA A 234 17.22 9.03 -29.65
N VAL A 235 16.53 9.19 -28.53
CA VAL A 235 15.42 10.13 -28.38
C VAL A 235 15.72 11.07 -27.22
N GLU A 236 15.66 12.37 -27.49
CA GLU A 236 15.77 13.37 -26.42
C GLU A 236 14.48 13.49 -25.65
N ILE A 237 14.58 13.50 -24.33
CA ILE A 237 13.46 13.60 -23.41
C ILE A 237 13.53 14.87 -22.57
N THR A 238 12.40 15.37 -22.12
CA THR A 238 12.32 16.53 -21.23
C THR A 238 12.70 16.18 -19.80
N LYS A 239 12.94 17.20 -18.95
CA LYS A 239 13.12 16.97 -17.51
C LYS A 239 11.89 16.33 -16.86
N LEU A 240 10.70 16.63 -17.36
CA LEU A 240 9.45 16.04 -16.87
C LEU A 240 9.40 14.54 -17.19
N ASP A 241 9.75 14.16 -18.41
CA ASP A 241 9.81 12.76 -18.81
C ASP A 241 10.86 12.00 -17.99
N LEU A 242 12.01 12.63 -17.72
CA LEU A 242 13.04 12.05 -16.86
C LEU A 242 12.56 11.79 -15.44
N GLN A 243 11.67 12.64 -14.90
CA GLN A 243 11.04 12.40 -13.60
C GLN A 243 10.15 11.16 -13.62
N TRP A 244 9.41 10.94 -14.71
CA TRP A 244 8.63 9.72 -14.89
C TRP A 244 9.50 8.48 -15.09
N VAL A 245 10.59 8.58 -15.83
CA VAL A 245 11.59 7.51 -15.91
C VAL A 245 12.13 7.17 -14.53
N GLN A 246 12.40 8.16 -13.68
CA GLN A 246 12.84 7.94 -12.31
C GLN A 246 11.77 7.21 -11.48
N VAL A 247 10.52 7.63 -11.57
CA VAL A 247 9.37 6.98 -10.89
C VAL A 247 9.26 5.51 -11.27
N LEU A 248 9.38 5.20 -12.56
CA LEU A 248 9.32 3.83 -13.07
C LEU A 248 10.54 3.02 -12.66
N SER A 249 11.74 3.55 -12.90
CA SER A 249 13.00 2.85 -12.68
C SER A 249 13.24 2.48 -11.21
N GLU A 250 12.83 3.34 -10.30
CA GLU A 250 12.95 3.13 -8.85
C GLU A 250 11.83 2.25 -8.27
N GLY A 251 10.87 1.80 -9.11
CA GLY A 251 9.80 0.88 -8.72
C GLY A 251 8.61 1.51 -7.99
N TRP A 252 8.49 2.84 -7.95
CA TRP A 252 7.34 3.53 -7.33
C TRP A 252 6.01 3.14 -7.98
N ALA A 253 6.04 2.87 -9.28
CA ALA A 253 4.88 2.48 -10.07
C ALA A 253 4.76 0.95 -10.25
N THR A 254 5.40 0.15 -9.40
CA THR A 254 5.26 -1.31 -9.45
C THR A 254 3.78 -1.72 -9.53
N PRO A 255 3.36 -2.61 -10.47
CA PRO A 255 4.15 -3.58 -11.22
C PRO A 255 4.61 -3.15 -12.63
N LEU A 256 4.50 -1.90 -12.98
CA LEU A 256 4.87 -1.45 -14.33
C LEU A 256 6.35 -1.65 -14.60
N LYS A 257 6.65 -2.15 -15.80
CA LYS A 257 8.01 -2.37 -16.29
C LYS A 257 8.53 -1.24 -17.16
N GLY A 258 7.71 -0.23 -17.38
CA GLY A 258 8.01 0.89 -18.25
C GLY A 258 6.77 1.71 -18.54
N PHE A 259 6.80 2.49 -19.61
CA PHE A 259 5.65 3.24 -20.08
C PHE A 259 4.62 2.30 -20.72
N MET A 260 3.35 2.45 -20.36
CA MET A 260 2.29 1.56 -20.84
C MET A 260 2.17 1.60 -22.36
N ARG A 261 2.02 0.41 -22.97
CA ARG A 261 1.61 0.28 -24.35
C ARG A 261 0.12 0.54 -24.50
N GLU A 262 -0.35 0.74 -25.73
CA GLU A 262 -1.75 1.06 -26.03
C GLU A 262 -2.76 0.12 -25.34
N ALA A 263 -2.55 -1.19 -25.44
CA ALA A 263 -3.46 -2.17 -24.84
C ALA A 263 -3.53 -2.06 -23.32
N GLU A 264 -2.40 -1.85 -22.64
CA GLU A 264 -2.34 -1.64 -21.20
C GLU A 264 -2.99 -0.32 -20.80
N TYR A 265 -2.70 0.74 -21.56
CA TYR A 265 -3.29 2.06 -21.38
C TYR A 265 -4.82 2.02 -21.47
N LEU A 266 -5.36 1.43 -22.54
CA LEU A 266 -6.80 1.29 -22.73
C LEU A 266 -7.43 0.42 -21.63
N GLN A 267 -6.75 -0.64 -21.22
CA GLN A 267 -7.23 -1.49 -20.13
C GLN A 267 -7.32 -0.72 -18.80
N VAL A 268 -6.30 0.06 -18.48
CA VAL A 268 -6.29 0.89 -17.26
C VAL A 268 -7.32 2.01 -17.37
N LEU A 269 -7.43 2.67 -18.53
CA LEU A 269 -8.39 3.75 -18.76
C LEU A 269 -9.83 3.31 -18.53
N HIS A 270 -10.21 2.15 -19.07
CA HIS A 270 -11.60 1.71 -19.07
C HIS A 270 -11.97 0.81 -17.87
N PHE A 271 -11.02 0.09 -17.32
CA PHE A 271 -11.28 -0.94 -16.31
C PHE A 271 -10.54 -0.73 -15.00
N GLY A 272 -9.60 0.23 -14.92
CA GLY A 272 -8.82 0.51 -13.74
C GLY A 272 -7.89 -0.62 -13.29
N THR A 273 -7.57 -1.57 -14.19
CA THR A 273 -6.78 -2.76 -13.87
C THR A 273 -5.81 -3.10 -14.99
N LEU A 274 -4.70 -3.75 -14.64
CA LEU A 274 -3.78 -4.42 -15.58
C LEU A 274 -3.99 -5.95 -15.58
N ASN A 275 -3.33 -6.63 -16.50
CA ASN A 275 -3.25 -8.09 -16.58
C ASN A 275 -4.62 -8.79 -16.51
N ASN A 276 -5.58 -8.33 -17.33
CA ASN A 276 -6.94 -8.85 -17.39
C ASN A 276 -7.68 -8.83 -16.04
N GLY A 277 -7.35 -7.87 -15.18
CA GLY A 277 -7.96 -7.68 -13.88
C GLY A 277 -7.36 -8.51 -12.76
N MET A 278 -6.23 -9.17 -12.99
CA MET A 278 -5.51 -9.91 -11.96
C MET A 278 -4.75 -8.99 -10.99
N ASP A 279 -4.28 -7.85 -11.48
CA ASP A 279 -3.71 -6.83 -10.63
C ASP A 279 -4.67 -5.64 -10.60
N PRO A 280 -5.42 -5.44 -9.50
CA PRO A 280 -6.08 -4.18 -9.29
C PRO A 280 -4.98 -3.14 -9.12
N LEU A 281 -4.56 -2.55 -10.22
CA LEU A 281 -3.91 -1.27 -10.09
C LEU A 281 -4.92 -0.38 -9.40
N CYS A 282 -4.49 0.20 -8.32
CA CYS A 282 -5.15 1.38 -7.82
C CYS A 282 -5.38 2.30 -8.99
N PRO A 283 -6.52 2.87 -9.09
CA PRO A 283 -7.32 3.22 -10.25
C PRO A 283 -6.62 3.97 -11.37
N PRO A 284 -7.32 4.41 -12.39
CA PRO A 284 -6.82 4.93 -13.69
C PRO A 284 -5.82 6.09 -13.64
N LEU A 285 -5.18 6.26 -12.53
CA LEU A 285 -4.22 7.29 -12.15
C LEU A 285 -2.88 7.22 -12.76
N LEU A 286 -2.52 6.07 -13.23
CA LEU A 286 -1.31 5.91 -14.02
C LEU A 286 -1.48 6.44 -15.44
N LEU A 287 -2.69 6.87 -15.81
CA LEU A 287 -2.99 7.37 -17.14
C LEU A 287 -2.16 8.60 -17.55
N PRO A 288 -2.06 9.65 -16.74
CA PRO A 288 -1.20 10.78 -17.08
C PRO A 288 0.27 10.49 -16.85
N MET A 289 0.58 9.53 -15.97
CA MET A 289 1.90 9.29 -15.45
C MET A 289 2.74 8.35 -16.27
N VAL A 290 2.09 7.42 -16.93
CA VAL A 290 2.72 6.39 -17.73
C VAL A 290 2.15 6.42 -19.14
N SER A 291 1.51 7.54 -19.49
CA SER A 291 1.23 7.85 -20.88
C SER A 291 2.52 7.69 -21.67
N PRO A 292 2.45 7.12 -22.85
CA PRO A 292 3.60 7.06 -23.72
C PRO A 292 4.24 8.46 -23.84
N MET A 293 5.56 8.53 -23.85
CA MET A 293 6.27 9.80 -24.02
C MET A 293 5.80 10.49 -25.29
N MET A 294 5.55 11.80 -25.23
CA MET A 294 5.00 12.57 -26.35
C MET A 294 6.12 13.26 -27.11
N PHE A 295 6.15 13.11 -28.42
CA PHE A 295 7.17 13.70 -29.30
C PHE A 295 6.57 14.75 -30.24
N PRO A 296 7.31 15.85 -30.52
CA PRO A 296 6.87 16.85 -31.51
C PRO A 296 6.68 16.25 -32.90
N SER A 297 5.69 16.74 -33.63
CA SER A 297 5.33 16.30 -34.97
C SER A 297 6.39 16.56 -36.05
N SER A 298 7.46 17.29 -35.75
CA SER A 298 8.52 17.66 -36.70
C SER A 298 9.49 16.54 -37.04
N GLU A 299 9.49 15.42 -36.33
CA GLU A 299 10.38 14.29 -36.62
C GLU A 299 9.66 13.14 -37.36
N LYS A 300 8.98 13.45 -38.45
CA LYS A 300 8.57 12.44 -39.44
C LYS A 300 9.77 11.95 -40.26
N GLY A 301 10.74 11.38 -39.60
CA GLY A 301 11.80 10.61 -40.21
C GLY A 301 11.31 9.17 -40.40
N SER A 302 11.18 8.77 -41.67
CA SER A 302 10.90 7.39 -42.08
C SER A 302 12.04 6.47 -41.65
N SER A 303 11.98 5.92 -40.44
CA SER A 303 12.76 4.74 -40.09
C SER A 303 11.89 3.79 -39.27
N SER A 304 11.70 2.61 -39.84
CA SER A 304 11.17 1.45 -39.11
C SER A 304 12.09 1.19 -37.92
N TYR A 305 11.59 1.43 -36.73
CA TYR A 305 12.24 1.02 -35.49
C TYR A 305 12.00 -0.49 -35.34
N ASP A 306 13.00 -1.31 -35.64
CA ASP A 306 12.93 -2.73 -35.36
C ASP A 306 12.86 -2.92 -33.83
N GLY A 307 11.66 -3.26 -33.35
CA GLY A 307 11.39 -3.56 -31.96
C GLY A 307 10.52 -2.57 -31.17
N VAL A 308 10.27 -1.38 -31.72
CA VAL A 308 9.31 -0.41 -31.17
C VAL A 308 8.31 -0.04 -32.24
N GLU A 309 7.12 -0.60 -32.23
CA GLU A 309 6.05 -0.12 -33.08
C GLU A 309 5.55 1.24 -32.57
N PRO A 310 5.75 2.33 -33.31
CA PRO A 310 5.16 3.61 -32.96
C PRO A 310 3.65 3.53 -33.17
N HIS A 311 2.90 3.47 -32.08
CA HIS A 311 1.45 3.54 -32.15
C HIS A 311 1.01 4.99 -32.22
N THR A 312 0.40 5.37 -33.35
CA THR A 312 -0.24 6.67 -33.54
C THR A 312 -1.54 6.72 -32.76
N PHE A 313 -1.57 7.47 -31.67
CA PHE A 313 -2.81 7.91 -31.05
C PHE A 313 -3.25 9.21 -31.72
N GLN A 314 -4.28 9.15 -32.55
CA GLN A 314 -4.94 10.35 -33.01
C GLN A 314 -5.87 10.83 -31.90
N ARG A 315 -5.49 11.92 -31.25
CA ARG A 315 -6.28 12.59 -30.26
C ARG A 315 -7.47 13.24 -30.94
N ARG A 316 -8.66 12.65 -30.86
CA ARG A 316 -9.90 13.32 -31.19
C ARG A 316 -10.35 14.10 -29.96
N LEU A 317 -10.14 15.40 -30.00
CA LEU A 317 -10.94 16.34 -29.23
C LEU A 317 -12.28 16.43 -29.98
N GLU A 318 -13.24 15.59 -29.67
CA GLU A 318 -14.61 15.78 -30.12
C GLU A 318 -15.21 16.92 -29.30
N GLU A 319 -15.46 18.02 -29.94
CA GLU A 319 -16.38 19.04 -29.46
C GLU A 319 -17.77 18.40 -29.38
N GLY A 320 -18.32 18.31 -28.17
CA GLY A 320 -19.74 18.07 -27.96
C GLY A 320 -20.13 16.71 -27.37
N GLU A 321 -20.76 16.79 -26.22
CA GLU A 321 -21.72 15.89 -25.59
C GLU A 321 -21.22 14.55 -25.03
N GLY A 322 -21.15 14.49 -23.71
CA GLY A 322 -21.56 13.32 -22.92
C GLY A 322 -20.66 12.11 -22.97
N GLY A 323 -19.50 12.21 -22.43
CA GLY A 323 -18.70 11.05 -22.08
C GLY A 323 -17.69 11.45 -21.03
N ALA A 324 -17.50 10.65 -20.01
CA ALA A 324 -16.51 10.85 -18.96
C ALA A 324 -15.09 10.90 -19.54
N CYS A 325 -14.85 11.89 -20.36
CA CYS A 325 -13.53 12.24 -20.82
C CYS A 325 -12.86 12.97 -19.68
N CYS A 326 -11.92 12.29 -19.09
CA CYS A 326 -10.78 12.82 -18.39
C CYS A 326 -10.94 14.29 -17.93
N LEU A 327 -10.96 14.54 -16.66
CA LEU A 327 -10.82 15.83 -15.96
C LEU A 327 -9.69 16.74 -16.51
N LEU A 328 -8.94 16.27 -17.49
CA LEU A 328 -7.89 16.97 -18.22
C LEU A 328 -8.41 17.95 -19.28
N CYS A 329 -9.69 17.94 -19.61
CA CYS A 329 -10.26 18.72 -20.73
C CYS A 329 -11.04 19.97 -20.32
N ILE A 330 -10.87 20.48 -19.11
CA ILE A 330 -11.43 21.78 -18.74
C ILE A 330 -10.52 22.87 -19.33
N GLU A 331 -11.01 23.64 -20.28
CA GLU A 331 -10.30 24.80 -20.83
C GLU A 331 -9.82 25.74 -19.71
N GLY A 332 -8.56 26.16 -19.77
CA GLY A 332 -7.95 27.06 -18.78
C GLY A 332 -7.28 26.38 -17.58
N VAL A 333 -7.22 25.07 -17.53
CA VAL A 333 -6.49 24.30 -16.52
C VAL A 333 -5.04 24.07 -16.97
N CYS A 334 -4.05 24.19 -16.10
CA CYS A 334 -2.61 23.95 -16.39
C CYS A 334 -2.36 22.68 -17.24
N ASN A 335 -3.14 21.64 -17.03
CA ASN A 335 -3.02 20.38 -17.72
C ASN A 335 -3.50 20.41 -19.17
N SER A 336 -4.48 21.24 -19.53
CA SER A 336 -4.92 21.37 -20.92
C SER A 336 -3.82 21.95 -21.80
N GLN A 337 -3.06 22.92 -21.28
CA GLN A 337 -1.95 23.52 -22.00
C GLN A 337 -0.81 22.51 -22.20
N MET A 338 -0.42 21.77 -21.18
CA MET A 338 0.59 20.71 -21.29
C MET A 338 0.19 19.64 -22.31
N VAL A 339 -1.08 19.30 -22.33
CA VAL A 339 -1.66 18.34 -23.25
C VAL A 339 -1.69 18.87 -24.69
N MET A 340 -2.04 20.14 -24.89
CA MET A 340 -2.11 20.78 -26.22
C MET A 340 -0.72 21.10 -26.80
N GLU A 341 0.25 21.41 -25.94
CA GLU A 341 1.65 21.67 -26.32
C GLU A 341 2.47 20.39 -26.57
N SER A 342 1.94 19.24 -26.16
CA SER A 342 2.59 17.96 -26.36
C SER A 342 2.44 17.47 -27.81
N GLY A 343 3.40 16.66 -28.26
CA GLY A 343 3.41 16.14 -29.63
C GLY A 343 2.33 15.11 -29.94
N ASP A 344 2.25 14.70 -31.20
CA ASP A 344 1.23 13.77 -31.71
C ASP A 344 1.57 12.29 -31.49
N TRP A 345 2.78 11.99 -31.01
CA TRP A 345 3.29 10.63 -30.88
C TRP A 345 3.41 10.22 -29.42
N LEU A 346 3.03 8.99 -29.17
CA LEU A 346 3.17 8.37 -27.86
C LEU A 346 4.13 7.18 -27.94
N VAL A 347 5.09 7.09 -27.04
CA VAL A 347 6.04 5.97 -26.96
C VAL A 347 5.81 5.18 -25.69
N GLY A 348 5.51 3.91 -25.81
CA GLY A 348 5.36 2.95 -24.72
C GLY A 348 6.32 1.78 -24.88
N GLY A 349 6.70 1.17 -23.76
CA GLY A 349 7.58 0.01 -23.74
C GLY A 349 8.24 -0.24 -22.40
N ASP A 350 8.83 -1.41 -22.25
CA ASP A 350 9.59 -1.78 -21.07
C ASP A 350 10.89 -0.98 -21.01
N LEU A 351 11.35 -0.66 -19.82
CA LEU A 351 12.58 0.10 -19.58
C LEU A 351 13.68 -0.82 -19.04
N GLU A 352 14.86 -0.67 -19.59
CA GLU A 352 16.12 -1.17 -19.03
C GLU A 352 17.00 0.04 -18.68
N VAL A 353 17.10 0.34 -17.39
CA VAL A 353 17.75 1.57 -16.92
C VAL A 353 19.21 1.32 -16.58
N LEU A 354 20.11 1.94 -17.32
CA LEU A 354 21.55 1.71 -17.21
C LEU A 354 22.18 2.39 -16.00
N GLU A 355 21.62 3.51 -15.56
CA GLU A 355 22.17 4.30 -14.46
C GLU A 355 21.07 4.89 -13.58
N LYS A 356 21.33 4.93 -12.26
CA LYS A 356 20.45 5.63 -11.33
C LYS A 356 20.43 7.13 -11.62
N ILE A 357 19.24 7.70 -11.74
CA ILE A 357 19.06 9.11 -12.02
C ILE A 357 19.56 9.95 -10.84
N LYS A 358 20.45 10.88 -11.11
CA LYS A 358 21.00 11.86 -10.16
C LYS A 358 20.75 13.26 -10.69
N TRP A 359 20.25 14.13 -9.86
CA TRP A 359 19.96 15.52 -10.22
C TRP A 359 21.14 16.46 -9.95
N ASN A 360 22.08 16.04 -9.11
CA ASN A 360 23.29 16.80 -8.72
C ASN A 360 22.97 18.21 -8.16
N ASP A 361 21.83 18.33 -7.50
CA ASP A 361 21.31 19.56 -6.91
C ASP A 361 21.58 19.68 -5.40
N GLY A 362 22.41 18.79 -4.86
CA GLY A 362 22.71 18.69 -3.44
C GLY A 362 21.64 18.02 -2.59
N LEU A 363 20.59 17.42 -3.22
CA LEU A 363 19.48 16.78 -2.55
C LEU A 363 19.36 15.27 -2.82
N ASP A 364 20.29 14.70 -3.60
CA ASP A 364 20.21 13.30 -4.00
C ASP A 364 20.23 12.31 -2.81
N GLN A 365 20.81 12.69 -1.68
CA GLN A 365 20.80 11.88 -0.46
C GLN A 365 19.40 11.70 0.15
N TYR A 366 18.44 12.56 -0.21
CA TYR A 366 17.05 12.46 0.24
C TYR A 366 16.18 11.68 -0.76
N ARG A 367 16.66 11.37 -1.97
CA ARG A 367 15.96 10.63 -3.00
C ARG A 367 16.09 9.13 -2.76
N LEU A 368 15.42 8.65 -1.72
CA LEU A 368 15.43 7.24 -1.33
C LEU A 368 14.39 6.48 -2.17
N THR A 369 14.82 5.36 -2.75
CA THR A 369 13.90 4.45 -3.48
C THR A 369 12.96 3.74 -2.50
N PRO A 370 11.85 3.15 -2.98
CA PRO A 370 10.97 2.33 -2.13
C PRO A 370 11.71 1.23 -1.38
N LEU A 371 12.67 0.55 -2.01
CA LEU A 371 13.48 -0.47 -1.34
C LEU A 371 14.38 0.12 -0.24
N ALA A 372 14.99 1.27 -0.51
CA ALA A 372 15.81 1.96 0.47
C ALA A 372 14.99 2.45 1.68
N LEU A 373 13.77 2.93 1.43
CA LEU A 373 12.84 3.32 2.50
C LEU A 373 12.42 2.12 3.35
N LYS A 374 12.03 1.00 2.72
CA LYS A 374 11.69 -0.25 3.44
C LYS A 374 12.86 -0.73 4.30
N GLN A 375 14.09 -0.62 3.80
CA GLN A 375 15.27 -0.98 4.55
C GLN A 375 15.45 -0.07 5.78
N LYS A 376 15.32 1.26 5.60
CA LYS A 376 15.37 2.20 6.72
C LYS A 376 14.31 1.95 7.78
N PHE A 377 13.08 1.65 7.40
CA PHE A 377 12.01 1.31 8.36
C PHE A 377 12.35 0.07 9.17
N ARG A 378 12.95 -0.96 8.54
CA ARG A 378 13.43 -2.16 9.24
C ARG A 378 14.58 -1.84 10.23
N GLU A 379 15.56 -1.05 9.81
CA GLU A 379 16.68 -0.63 10.65
C GLU A 379 16.22 0.18 11.88
N MET A 380 15.16 0.97 11.71
CA MET A 380 14.53 1.70 12.81
C MET A 380 13.60 0.83 13.66
N ASN A 381 13.38 -0.45 13.32
CA ASN A 381 12.39 -1.33 13.95
C ASN A 381 10.99 -0.71 14.00
N ALA A 382 10.58 -0.05 12.91
CA ALA A 382 9.26 0.55 12.81
C ALA A 382 8.16 -0.53 12.78
N ASP A 383 7.21 -0.45 13.68
CA ASP A 383 6.02 -1.31 13.72
C ASP A 383 4.79 -0.65 13.09
N ALA A 384 4.87 0.63 12.80
CA ALA A 384 3.94 1.37 11.99
C ALA A 384 4.68 2.48 11.23
N VAL A 385 4.35 2.69 9.97
CA VAL A 385 4.86 3.79 9.14
C VAL A 385 3.68 4.62 8.65
N PHE A 386 3.66 5.90 9.01
CA PHE A 386 2.64 6.83 8.55
C PHE A 386 3.27 7.91 7.67
N ALA A 387 2.73 8.08 6.48
CA ALA A 387 3.26 9.00 5.49
C ALA A 387 2.44 10.29 5.41
N PHE A 388 3.14 11.40 5.25
CA PHE A 388 2.57 12.71 4.99
C PHE A 388 3.25 13.36 3.79
N GLN A 389 2.44 13.71 2.78
CA GLN A 389 2.92 14.39 1.58
C GLN A 389 2.75 15.89 1.70
N LEU A 390 3.77 16.62 1.26
CA LEU A 390 3.76 18.07 1.20
C LEU A 390 4.32 18.60 -0.12
N ARG A 391 3.67 19.62 -0.66
CA ARG A 391 4.23 20.51 -1.68
C ARG A 391 4.48 21.92 -1.14
N ASN A 392 4.02 22.19 0.08
CA ASN A 392 4.14 23.46 0.78
C ASN A 392 5.10 23.35 1.97
N PRO A 393 5.61 24.47 2.49
CA PRO A 393 6.36 24.50 3.74
C PRO A 393 5.54 23.98 4.93
N VAL A 394 6.21 23.31 5.88
CA VAL A 394 5.58 22.82 7.11
C VAL A 394 5.33 23.99 8.07
N HIS A 395 4.07 24.18 8.44
CA HIS A 395 3.69 25.02 9.58
C HIS A 395 3.22 24.15 10.75
N ASN A 396 3.04 24.75 11.92
CA ASN A 396 2.69 24.00 13.13
C ASN A 396 1.32 23.29 13.05
N GLY A 397 0.42 23.72 12.16
CA GLY A 397 -0.82 22.98 11.87
C GLY A 397 -0.57 21.64 11.19
N HIS A 398 0.40 21.57 10.27
CA HIS A 398 0.84 20.29 9.70
C HIS A 398 1.54 19.41 10.78
N ALA A 399 2.41 20.03 11.59
CA ALA A 399 3.09 19.33 12.66
C ALA A 399 2.09 18.75 13.68
N LEU A 400 1.06 19.50 14.03
CA LEU A 400 -0.02 19.06 14.92
C LEU A 400 -0.71 17.78 14.40
N LEU A 401 -1.02 17.72 13.11
CA LEU A 401 -1.61 16.53 12.48
C LEU A 401 -0.69 15.31 12.57
N MET A 402 0.59 15.50 12.28
CA MET A 402 1.58 14.43 12.31
C MET A 402 1.83 13.93 13.74
N GLN A 403 1.92 14.84 14.70
CA GLN A 403 2.06 14.52 16.13
C GLN A 403 0.83 13.80 16.69
N ASP A 404 -0.38 14.26 16.33
CA ASP A 404 -1.63 13.63 16.76
C ASP A 404 -1.77 12.22 16.17
N THR A 405 -1.41 12.03 14.91
CA THR A 405 -1.40 10.69 14.28
C THR A 405 -0.45 9.75 15.02
N ARG A 406 0.76 10.20 15.33
CA ARG A 406 1.71 9.39 16.11
C ARG A 406 1.17 9.02 17.48
N ARG A 407 0.55 9.98 18.19
CA ARG A 407 -0.11 9.74 19.48
C ARG A 407 -1.21 8.68 19.36
N GLN A 408 -2.10 8.79 18.38
CA GLN A 408 -3.17 7.81 18.14
C GLN A 408 -2.63 6.41 17.85
N LEU A 409 -1.54 6.29 17.08
CA LEU A 409 -0.91 5.00 16.82
C LEU A 409 -0.32 4.38 18.09
N LEU A 410 0.33 5.18 18.94
CA LEU A 410 0.81 4.73 20.24
C LEU A 410 -0.34 4.26 21.15
N GLU A 411 -1.45 4.98 21.17
CA GLU A 411 -2.67 4.59 21.93
C GLU A 411 -3.30 3.30 21.38
N ARG A 412 -3.15 3.03 20.09
CA ARG A 412 -3.59 1.77 19.45
C ARG A 412 -2.65 0.59 19.73
N GLY A 413 -1.54 0.81 20.44
CA GLY A 413 -0.62 -0.22 20.88
C GLY A 413 0.65 -0.39 20.03
N TYR A 414 0.84 0.39 18.96
CA TYR A 414 2.11 0.44 18.24
C TYR A 414 3.19 1.02 19.17
N LYS A 415 4.40 0.47 19.10
CA LYS A 415 5.49 0.85 20.01
C LYS A 415 6.45 1.87 19.39
N ASN A 416 6.63 1.78 18.10
CA ASN A 416 7.58 2.61 17.36
C ASN A 416 7.02 3.11 16.02
N PRO A 417 5.99 3.97 16.04
CA PRO A 417 5.49 4.59 14.82
C PRO A 417 6.52 5.56 14.24
N VAL A 418 6.83 5.41 12.94
CA VAL A 418 7.78 6.25 12.20
C VAL A 418 7.04 7.11 11.18
N LEU A 419 7.33 8.41 11.18
CA LEU A 419 6.82 9.35 10.20
C LEU A 419 7.71 9.32 8.94
N LEU A 420 7.10 9.13 7.78
CA LEU A 420 7.67 9.44 6.49
C LEU A 420 7.17 10.83 6.06
N LEU A 421 7.98 11.86 6.30
CA LEU A 421 7.75 13.19 5.75
C LEU A 421 8.27 13.20 4.31
N HIS A 422 7.36 13.25 3.35
CA HIS A 422 7.65 12.91 1.96
C HIS A 422 7.29 14.08 1.02
N PRO A 423 8.12 15.15 0.99
CA PRO A 423 7.92 16.28 0.10
C PRO A 423 7.97 15.85 -1.37
N LEU A 424 7.10 16.46 -2.17
CA LEU A 424 7.05 16.27 -3.61
C LEU A 424 8.29 16.88 -4.27
N GLY A 425 9.04 16.08 -5.01
CA GLY A 425 10.31 16.47 -5.59
C GLY A 425 10.31 16.62 -7.11
N GLY A 426 9.23 16.21 -7.78
CA GLY A 426 9.04 16.45 -9.20
C GLY A 426 8.56 17.87 -9.49
N TRP A 427 8.15 18.11 -10.72
CA TRP A 427 7.64 19.41 -11.15
C TRP A 427 6.43 19.87 -10.31
N THR A 428 6.42 21.14 -9.96
CA THR A 428 5.29 21.85 -9.37
C THR A 428 5.12 23.19 -10.09
N LYS A 429 3.97 23.81 -9.94
CA LYS A 429 3.72 25.13 -10.57
C LYS A 429 4.63 26.22 -10.02
N ASP A 430 4.84 27.27 -10.80
CA ASP A 430 5.83 28.32 -10.54
C ASP A 430 5.61 29.14 -9.26
N ASP A 431 4.38 29.20 -8.76
CA ASP A 431 4.05 29.90 -7.50
C ASP A 431 4.28 29.06 -6.22
N ASP A 432 4.62 27.78 -6.37
CA ASP A 432 5.01 26.93 -5.25
C ASP A 432 6.45 27.24 -4.82
N VAL A 433 6.76 27.08 -3.54
CA VAL A 433 8.13 27.24 -3.02
C VAL A 433 9.02 26.15 -3.62
N PRO A 434 10.16 26.50 -4.25
CA PRO A 434 11.07 25.53 -4.85
C PRO A 434 11.54 24.44 -3.88
N LEU A 435 11.80 23.24 -4.41
CA LEU A 435 12.18 22.07 -3.60
C LEU A 435 13.37 22.35 -2.67
N GLU A 436 14.41 23.02 -3.16
CA GLU A 436 15.58 23.37 -2.37
C GLU A 436 15.20 24.14 -1.09
N TRP A 437 14.34 25.14 -1.21
CA TRP A 437 13.87 25.95 -0.09
C TRP A 437 12.93 25.19 0.84
N ARG A 438 12.08 24.32 0.28
CA ARG A 438 11.23 23.42 1.09
C ARG A 438 12.09 22.46 1.92
N MET A 439 13.14 21.88 1.33
CA MET A 439 14.03 20.97 2.06
C MET A 439 14.82 21.68 3.17
N LYS A 440 15.29 22.91 2.94
CA LYS A 440 15.91 23.75 3.99
C LYS A 440 14.93 24.05 5.13
N GLN A 441 13.68 24.34 4.79
CA GLN A 441 12.62 24.61 5.76
C GLN A 441 12.26 23.35 6.58
N HIS A 442 12.18 22.18 5.95
CA HIS A 442 11.94 20.92 6.66
C HIS A 442 13.09 20.55 7.58
N ALA A 443 14.33 20.78 7.16
CA ALA A 443 15.50 20.60 8.03
C ALA A 443 15.43 21.50 9.28
N ALA A 444 15.03 22.76 9.12
CA ALA A 444 14.85 23.68 10.24
C ALA A 444 13.74 23.21 11.22
N VAL A 445 12.62 22.66 10.70
CA VAL A 445 11.54 22.08 11.52
C VAL A 445 12.03 20.93 12.40
N LEU A 446 12.88 20.07 11.85
CA LEU A 446 13.49 18.96 12.61
C LEU A 446 14.54 19.47 13.60
N GLU A 447 15.38 20.45 13.22
CA GLU A 447 16.39 21.04 14.09
C GLU A 447 15.75 21.70 15.33
N GLU A 448 14.62 22.36 15.16
CA GLU A 448 13.85 22.96 16.25
C GLU A 448 12.98 21.95 17.01
N GLN A 449 13.08 20.65 16.68
CA GLN A 449 12.36 19.54 17.31
C GLN A 449 10.83 19.68 17.30
N VAL A 450 10.29 20.41 16.32
CA VAL A 450 8.84 20.47 16.10
C VAL A 450 8.31 19.09 15.69
N LEU A 451 9.11 18.34 14.92
CA LEU A 451 8.96 16.92 14.67
C LEU A 451 10.18 16.19 15.25
N ASP A 452 9.95 15.04 15.86
CA ASP A 452 11.05 14.26 16.46
C ASP A 452 11.95 13.65 15.37
N PRO A 453 13.24 14.07 15.29
CA PRO A 453 14.14 13.56 14.26
C PRO A 453 14.45 12.06 14.40
N LYS A 454 14.28 11.47 15.59
CA LYS A 454 14.54 10.05 15.83
C LYS A 454 13.47 9.14 15.27
N SER A 455 12.25 9.66 15.10
CA SER A 455 11.09 8.93 14.58
C SER A 455 10.57 9.52 13.26
N THR A 456 11.36 10.35 12.58
CA THR A 456 10.98 10.98 11.30
C THR A 456 12.05 10.70 10.24
N ILE A 457 11.62 10.20 9.09
CA ILE A 457 12.42 10.13 7.88
C ILE A 457 11.93 11.21 6.93
N VAL A 458 12.85 12.07 6.45
CA VAL A 458 12.60 13.00 5.36
C VAL A 458 13.17 12.40 4.08
N ALA A 459 12.31 12.18 3.10
CA ALA A 459 12.72 11.69 1.80
C ALA A 459 11.94 12.41 0.69
N ILE A 460 12.53 12.53 -0.49
CA ILE A 460 11.93 13.20 -1.63
C ILE A 460 11.17 12.18 -2.48
N PHE A 461 9.90 12.48 -2.78
CA PHE A 461 9.09 11.72 -3.71
C PHE A 461 9.27 12.25 -5.14
N PRO A 462 9.82 11.45 -6.08
CA PRO A 462 10.26 11.97 -7.38
C PRO A 462 9.14 12.31 -8.36
N SER A 463 7.89 12.01 -8.02
CA SER A 463 6.75 12.25 -8.91
C SER A 463 6.52 13.74 -9.18
N PRO A 464 6.28 14.14 -10.43
CA PRO A 464 5.73 15.45 -10.73
C PRO A 464 4.30 15.58 -10.21
N MET A 465 3.87 16.82 -9.96
CA MET A 465 2.51 17.15 -9.59
C MET A 465 1.66 17.37 -10.84
N LEU A 466 0.51 16.70 -10.93
CA LEU A 466 -0.39 16.81 -12.08
C LEU A 466 -1.63 17.66 -11.82
N TYR A 467 -1.90 17.99 -10.55
CA TYR A 467 -3.10 18.70 -10.11
C TYR A 467 -4.40 18.03 -10.56
N ALA A 468 -4.38 16.68 -10.61
CA ALA A 468 -5.48 15.84 -11.08
C ALA A 468 -6.50 15.47 -9.97
N GLY A 469 -6.51 16.22 -8.87
CA GLY A 469 -7.49 16.09 -7.79
C GLY A 469 -7.50 14.73 -7.11
N PRO A 470 -8.70 14.20 -6.77
CA PRO A 470 -8.84 12.94 -6.06
C PRO A 470 -8.19 11.75 -6.76
N THR A 471 -8.08 11.82 -8.07
CA THR A 471 -7.40 10.81 -8.88
C THR A 471 -5.90 10.76 -8.54
N GLU A 472 -5.21 11.88 -8.51
CA GLU A 472 -3.78 11.93 -8.18
C GLU A 472 -3.49 11.54 -6.71
N VAL A 473 -4.43 11.83 -5.81
CA VAL A 473 -4.30 11.43 -4.40
C VAL A 473 -4.19 9.91 -4.23
N GLN A 474 -4.90 9.15 -5.05
CA GLN A 474 -4.80 7.69 -5.06
C GLN A 474 -3.40 7.22 -5.47
N TRP A 475 -2.81 7.84 -6.50
CA TRP A 475 -1.42 7.58 -6.88
C TRP A 475 -0.46 7.87 -5.74
N HIS A 476 -0.60 9.03 -5.14
CA HIS A 476 0.23 9.42 -4.02
C HIS A 476 0.16 8.44 -2.85
N CYS A 477 -1.04 7.95 -2.54
CA CYS A 477 -1.24 6.93 -1.51
C CYS A 477 -0.60 5.58 -1.90
N ARG A 478 -0.83 5.12 -3.14
CA ARG A 478 -0.28 3.86 -3.62
C ARG A 478 1.25 3.85 -3.62
N ALA A 479 1.88 4.91 -4.08
CA ALA A 479 3.34 5.01 -4.07
C ALA A 479 3.91 4.87 -2.65
N ARG A 480 3.24 5.44 -1.63
CA ARG A 480 3.65 5.28 -0.23
C ARG A 480 3.40 3.87 0.29
N MET A 481 2.32 3.24 -0.14
CA MET A 481 2.05 1.83 0.16
C MET A 481 3.17 0.94 -0.41
N VAL A 482 3.58 1.17 -1.66
CA VAL A 482 4.71 0.47 -2.30
C VAL A 482 6.01 0.68 -1.52
N ALA A 483 6.24 1.89 -1.00
CA ALA A 483 7.39 2.21 -0.16
C ALA A 483 7.32 1.62 1.27
N GLY A 484 6.20 1.00 1.66
CA GLY A 484 6.04 0.34 2.95
C GLY A 484 5.28 1.13 4.01
N ALA A 485 4.58 2.21 3.64
CA ALA A 485 3.69 2.91 4.56
C ALA A 485 2.43 2.10 4.85
N ASN A 486 2.06 2.02 6.14
CA ASN A 486 0.83 1.35 6.61
C ASN A 486 -0.31 2.35 6.81
N PHE A 487 0.03 3.63 6.97
CA PHE A 487 -0.91 4.72 7.21
C PHE A 487 -0.59 5.89 6.29
N TYR A 488 -1.62 6.54 5.79
CA TYR A 488 -1.48 7.72 4.95
C TYR A 488 -2.37 8.86 5.44
N ILE A 489 -1.74 9.98 5.78
CA ILE A 489 -2.47 11.18 6.20
C ILE A 489 -2.89 11.94 4.94
N VAL A 490 -4.19 12.09 4.75
CA VAL A 490 -4.76 12.84 3.63
C VAL A 490 -4.99 14.29 4.04
N GLY A 491 -4.39 15.22 3.30
CA GLY A 491 -4.62 16.63 3.49
C GLY A 491 -5.97 17.12 2.92
N ARG A 492 -6.24 18.41 3.10
CA ARG A 492 -7.36 19.09 2.46
C ARG A 492 -7.04 19.26 0.97
N ASP A 493 -7.79 18.62 0.10
CA ASP A 493 -7.64 18.68 -1.37
C ASP A 493 -6.17 18.70 -1.85
N PRO A 494 -5.35 17.66 -1.54
CA PRO A 494 -3.89 17.74 -1.67
C PRO A 494 -3.38 17.86 -3.10
N ALA A 495 -4.18 17.51 -4.08
CA ALA A 495 -3.88 17.60 -5.51
C ALA A 495 -4.89 18.49 -6.25
N GLY A 496 -5.59 19.33 -5.52
CA GLY A 496 -6.62 20.19 -6.06
C GLY A 496 -6.09 21.42 -6.77
N MET A 497 -6.98 22.00 -7.56
CA MET A 497 -6.75 23.24 -8.27
C MET A 497 -8.03 24.10 -8.21
N PRO A 498 -7.89 25.43 -8.35
CA PRO A 498 -9.05 26.28 -8.43
C PRO A 498 -9.80 26.12 -9.76
N HIS A 499 -11.12 26.22 -9.72
CA HIS A 499 -11.94 26.32 -10.92
C HIS A 499 -11.52 27.55 -11.73
N PRO A 500 -11.34 27.43 -13.06
CA PRO A 500 -10.79 28.52 -13.88
C PRO A 500 -11.60 29.82 -13.81
N ASP A 501 -12.92 29.77 -13.74
CA ASP A 501 -13.79 30.92 -13.74
C ASP A 501 -14.10 31.45 -12.33
N THR A 502 -14.51 30.54 -11.42
CA THR A 502 -14.97 30.94 -10.08
C THR A 502 -13.81 31.14 -9.10
N LYS A 503 -12.60 30.65 -9.40
CA LYS A 503 -11.43 30.65 -8.54
C LYS A 503 -11.64 29.95 -7.19
N GLN A 504 -12.75 29.22 -7.03
CA GLN A 504 -13.02 28.37 -5.87
C GLN A 504 -12.39 26.99 -6.08
N ASP A 505 -12.24 26.23 -4.98
CA ASP A 505 -11.76 24.85 -5.07
C ASP A 505 -12.65 24.04 -6.03
N LEU A 506 -12.04 23.32 -6.98
CA LEU A 506 -12.76 22.51 -7.97
C LEU A 506 -13.42 21.30 -7.31
N TYR A 507 -12.81 20.77 -6.27
CA TYR A 507 -13.29 19.62 -5.50
C TYR A 507 -13.61 20.01 -4.06
N GLU A 508 -14.58 19.31 -3.48
CA GLU A 508 -14.85 19.42 -2.05
C GLU A 508 -13.60 18.96 -1.26
N PRO A 509 -13.21 19.65 -0.16
CA PRO A 509 -11.98 19.39 0.59
C PRO A 509 -11.78 17.96 1.08
N THR A 510 -12.87 17.22 1.32
CA THR A 510 -12.85 15.84 1.82
C THR A 510 -12.94 14.78 0.71
N HIS A 511 -13.12 15.19 -0.55
CA HIS A 511 -13.36 14.29 -1.68
C HIS A 511 -12.22 13.29 -1.85
N GLY A 512 -10.98 13.75 -1.83
CA GLY A 512 -9.80 12.87 -1.93
C GLY A 512 -9.79 11.77 -0.86
N GLY A 513 -10.08 12.12 0.39
CA GLY A 513 -10.17 11.15 1.49
C GLY A 513 -11.30 10.13 1.30
N LYS A 514 -12.47 10.57 0.84
CA LYS A 514 -13.60 9.68 0.53
C LYS A 514 -13.25 8.69 -0.58
N VAL A 515 -12.62 9.16 -1.64
CA VAL A 515 -12.18 8.30 -2.75
C VAL A 515 -11.15 7.27 -2.28
N LEU A 516 -10.17 7.66 -1.48
CA LEU A 516 -9.18 6.72 -0.94
C LEU A 516 -9.79 5.63 -0.07
N SER A 517 -10.83 5.94 0.70
CA SER A 517 -11.50 4.93 1.55
C SER A 517 -12.23 3.84 0.74
N MET A 518 -12.51 4.09 -0.53
CA MET A 518 -13.21 3.18 -1.44
C MET A 518 -12.30 2.62 -2.54
N ALA A 519 -11.08 3.15 -2.67
CA ALA A 519 -10.18 2.82 -3.77
C ALA A 519 -9.74 1.34 -3.72
N PRO A 520 -9.94 0.58 -4.80
CA PRO A 520 -9.45 -0.79 -4.87
C PRO A 520 -7.91 -0.79 -4.91
N GLY A 521 -7.30 -1.84 -4.35
CA GLY A 521 -5.84 -2.02 -4.39
C GLY A 521 -5.04 -1.23 -3.34
N LEU A 522 -5.68 -0.45 -2.46
CA LEU A 522 -5.06 0.19 -1.29
C LEU A 522 -5.24 -0.66 -0.02
N THR A 523 -5.03 -1.96 -0.13
CA THR A 523 -5.42 -2.95 0.89
C THR A 523 -4.51 -3.00 2.11
N SER A 524 -3.28 -2.49 2.02
CA SER A 524 -2.30 -2.51 3.12
C SER A 524 -2.01 -1.13 3.71
N VAL A 525 -2.83 -0.14 3.40
CA VAL A 525 -2.70 1.22 3.93
C VAL A 525 -4.03 1.71 4.51
N GLU A 526 -3.99 2.20 5.73
CA GLU A 526 -5.13 2.85 6.39
C GLU A 526 -5.07 4.37 6.15
N ILE A 527 -6.20 4.93 5.79
CA ILE A 527 -6.32 6.37 5.53
C ILE A 527 -6.63 7.10 6.82
N ILE A 528 -5.77 8.03 7.18
CA ILE A 528 -5.96 8.92 8.32
C ILE A 528 -6.63 10.21 7.80
N PRO A 529 -7.88 10.47 8.19
CA PRO A 529 -8.61 11.62 7.67
C PRO A 529 -8.03 12.94 8.18
N PHE A 530 -8.10 13.95 7.31
CA PHE A 530 -7.71 15.29 7.65
C PHE A 530 -8.60 15.86 8.77
N ARG A 531 -7.93 16.51 9.75
CA ARG A 531 -8.58 17.33 10.76
C ARG A 531 -8.17 18.79 10.55
N VAL A 532 -9.14 19.68 10.46
CA VAL A 532 -8.85 21.11 10.28
C VAL A 532 -8.08 21.64 11.48
N ALA A 533 -6.91 22.22 11.22
CA ALA A 533 -6.13 22.96 12.21
C ALA A 533 -6.20 24.45 11.86
N ALA A 534 -6.40 25.29 12.87
CA ALA A 534 -6.42 26.73 12.75
C ALA A 534 -5.64 27.39 13.90
N TYR A 535 -5.30 28.64 13.75
CA TYR A 535 -4.61 29.37 14.81
C TYR A 535 -5.58 29.74 15.94
N ASN A 536 -5.35 29.18 17.11
CA ASN A 536 -6.13 29.50 18.32
C ASN A 536 -5.57 30.76 18.98
N LYS A 537 -6.33 31.85 18.93
CA LYS A 537 -5.93 33.16 19.45
C LYS A 537 -5.73 33.17 20.97
N LEU A 538 -6.49 32.36 21.70
CA LEU A 538 -6.39 32.27 23.16
C LEU A 538 -5.16 31.47 23.58
N LYS A 539 -4.87 30.36 22.88
CA LYS A 539 -3.68 29.53 23.13
C LYS A 539 -2.41 30.08 22.52
N ARG A 540 -2.52 31.02 21.58
CA ARG A 540 -1.41 31.56 20.75
C ARG A 540 -0.60 30.42 20.09
N ALA A 541 -1.33 29.45 19.53
CA ALA A 541 -0.75 28.27 18.89
C ALA A 541 -1.74 27.68 17.88
N MET A 542 -1.22 26.83 16.98
CA MET A 542 -2.08 26.00 16.13
C MET A 542 -2.79 24.95 16.99
N ASP A 543 -4.08 24.77 16.73
CA ASP A 543 -4.94 23.83 17.43
C ASP A 543 -5.98 23.25 16.48
N PHE A 544 -6.58 22.10 16.83
CA PHE A 544 -7.69 21.57 16.06
C PHE A 544 -8.90 22.49 16.17
N TYR A 545 -9.46 22.81 15.00
CA TYR A 545 -10.59 23.71 14.91
C TYR A 545 -11.84 23.13 15.57
N ASP A 546 -12.46 23.91 16.45
CA ASP A 546 -13.74 23.60 17.06
C ASP A 546 -14.82 24.58 16.53
N PRO A 547 -15.81 24.10 15.75
CA PRO A 547 -16.87 24.94 15.21
C PRO A 547 -17.69 25.69 16.28
N LYS A 548 -17.77 25.12 17.50
CA LYS A 548 -18.49 25.75 18.63
C LYS A 548 -17.76 26.97 19.22
N ARG A 549 -16.49 27.11 18.87
CA ARG A 549 -15.60 28.17 19.36
C ARG A 549 -14.98 28.95 18.20
N HIS A 550 -15.72 29.15 17.13
CA HIS A 550 -15.24 29.77 15.88
C HIS A 550 -14.49 31.08 16.13
N ASP A 551 -14.99 31.93 17.01
CA ASP A 551 -14.41 33.26 17.29
C ASP A 551 -13.00 33.18 17.94
N ASP A 552 -12.64 32.05 18.52
CA ASP A 552 -11.31 31.85 19.11
C ASP A 552 -10.23 31.52 18.05
N PHE A 553 -10.63 31.23 16.82
CA PHE A 553 -9.74 30.77 15.77
C PHE A 553 -9.54 31.82 14.66
N ASP A 554 -8.35 31.81 14.08
CA ASP A 554 -7.98 32.57 12.88
C ASP A 554 -7.42 31.61 11.82
N PHE A 555 -7.95 31.71 10.59
CA PHE A 555 -7.52 30.90 9.46
C PHE A 555 -6.45 31.67 8.66
N ILE A 556 -5.20 31.34 8.87
CA ILE A 556 -4.07 31.96 8.18
C ILE A 556 -3.94 31.33 6.79
N SER A 557 -4.37 32.09 5.77
CA SER A 557 -4.27 31.64 4.38
C SER A 557 -2.82 31.63 3.87
N GLY A 558 -2.54 30.78 2.87
CA GLY A 558 -1.25 30.79 2.19
C GLY A 558 -0.88 32.14 1.58
N THR A 559 -1.88 32.90 1.12
CA THR A 559 -1.69 34.26 0.58
C THR A 559 -1.23 35.21 1.68
N ARG A 560 -1.87 35.17 2.86
CA ARG A 560 -1.47 36.00 4.02
C ARG A 560 -0.05 35.62 4.48
N MET A 561 0.26 34.34 4.53
CA MET A 561 1.61 33.85 4.90
C MET A 561 2.66 34.36 3.90
N ARG A 562 2.41 34.26 2.60
CA ARG A 562 3.33 34.76 1.57
C ARG A 562 3.54 36.27 1.68
N LYS A 563 2.49 37.03 1.97
CA LYS A 563 2.58 38.49 2.19
C LYS A 563 3.51 38.81 3.37
N LEU A 564 3.27 38.24 4.54
CA LEU A 564 4.10 38.44 5.74
C LEU A 564 5.57 38.05 5.46
N ALA A 565 5.81 36.96 4.76
CA ALA A 565 7.17 36.51 4.43
C ALA A 565 7.91 37.48 3.49
N ARG A 566 7.23 38.08 2.52
CA ARG A 566 7.79 39.12 1.62
C ARG A 566 8.11 40.40 2.37
N GLU A 567 7.21 40.82 3.22
CA GLU A 567 7.36 42.06 4.02
C GLU A 567 8.39 41.87 5.17
N GLY A 568 8.88 40.64 5.40
CA GLY A 568 9.80 40.33 6.50
C GLY A 568 9.15 40.39 7.88
N GLU A 569 7.82 40.38 7.94
CA GLU A 569 7.06 40.39 9.17
C GLU A 569 6.99 38.97 9.78
N ASN A 570 6.84 38.90 11.09
CA ASN A 570 6.67 37.63 11.78
C ASN A 570 5.20 37.18 11.71
N PRO A 571 4.93 35.87 11.57
CA PRO A 571 3.58 35.34 11.74
C PRO A 571 3.20 35.41 13.23
N PRO A 572 1.92 35.18 13.55
CA PRO A 572 1.53 35.01 14.95
C PRO A 572 2.37 33.96 15.66
N ASP A 573 2.70 34.21 16.93
CA ASP A 573 3.50 33.29 17.75
C ASP A 573 2.89 31.88 17.76
N GLY A 574 3.70 30.85 17.54
CA GLY A 574 3.22 29.47 17.52
C GLY A 574 2.59 29.01 16.20
N PHE A 575 2.59 29.84 15.15
CA PHE A 575 2.16 29.43 13.81
C PHE A 575 3.20 28.58 13.09
N MET A 576 4.45 28.97 13.14
CA MET A 576 5.58 28.27 12.51
C MET A 576 6.84 28.39 13.38
N ALA A 577 7.69 27.39 13.33
CA ALA A 577 8.99 27.42 14.00
C ALA A 577 9.86 28.60 13.49
N PRO A 578 10.53 29.35 14.36
CA PRO A 578 11.24 30.59 13.99
C PRO A 578 12.32 30.40 12.92
N LYS A 579 13.15 29.35 13.00
CA LYS A 579 14.17 29.04 11.98
C LYS A 579 13.51 28.67 10.64
N ALA A 580 12.46 27.86 10.69
CA ALA A 580 11.69 27.48 9.51
C ALA A 580 11.04 28.69 8.83
N TRP A 581 10.51 29.64 9.62
CA TRP A 581 10.00 30.92 9.12
C TRP A 581 11.10 31.77 8.47
N LYS A 582 12.27 31.84 9.09
CA LYS A 582 13.42 32.58 8.54
C LYS A 582 13.84 32.08 7.17
N VAL A 583 13.79 30.76 6.95
CA VAL A 583 14.06 30.19 5.61
C VAL A 583 13.09 30.74 4.57
N LEU A 584 11.78 30.81 4.88
CA LEU A 584 10.77 31.34 3.97
C LEU A 584 10.94 32.82 3.71
N THR A 585 11.17 33.63 4.73
CA THR A 585 11.40 35.08 4.56
C THR A 585 12.62 35.34 3.69
N THR A 586 13.70 34.59 3.91
CA THR A 586 14.91 34.68 3.08
C THR A 586 14.61 34.36 1.60
N TYR A 587 13.82 33.31 1.34
CA TYR A 587 13.40 32.96 -0.01
C TYR A 587 12.59 34.08 -0.66
N TYR A 588 11.50 34.52 -0.03
CA TYR A 588 10.61 35.53 -0.63
C TYR A 588 11.31 36.89 -0.83
N GLN A 589 12.18 37.29 0.09
CA GLN A 589 12.97 38.51 -0.06
C GLN A 589 14.05 38.39 -1.15
N SER A 590 14.51 37.18 -1.45
CA SER A 590 15.45 36.97 -2.58
C SER A 590 14.79 37.20 -3.94
N LEU A 591 13.48 37.00 -4.03
CA LEU A 591 12.73 37.24 -5.27
C LEU A 591 12.58 38.74 -5.56
N GLU A 592 12.41 39.57 -4.52
CA GLU A 592 12.29 41.04 -4.68
C GLU A 592 13.60 41.72 -5.10
N LYS A 593 14.74 41.11 -4.76
CA LYS A 593 16.05 41.62 -5.17
C LYS A 593 16.42 41.28 -6.63
N LYS A 594 15.67 40.40 -7.27
CA LYS A 594 15.89 39.99 -8.68
C LYS A 594 15.01 40.76 -9.65
N ASN A 595 14.00 41.48 -9.17
CA ASN A 595 13.15 42.42 -9.90
C ASN A 595 13.64 43.87 -9.63
#